data_35b2592957a0b8afbab5bc6e7b234a75
#
_entry.id   35b2592957a0b8afbab5bc6e7b234a75
#
_cell.length_a   1.000
_cell.length_b   1.000
_cell.length_c   1.000
_cell.angle_alpha   90.00
_cell.angle_beta   90.00
_cell.angle_gamma   90.00
#
_symmetry.space_group_name_H-M   'P 1'
#
loop_
_entity.id
_entity.type
_entity.pdbx_description
1 polymer ?
#
loop_
_entity_poly.entity_id
_entity_poly.type
_entity_poly.pdbx_seq_one_letter_code
_entity_poly.pdbx_strand_id
1 'polypeptide(L)'
;MRITPKTVEAQQLIAALDADLADASKKAGRDLVWSAAEEETLGNIAAAVDRKVELTAAYDACEDAASVAKVRLATEIRLTEQAIGRLFKQICTEVAPPLSATSLKAQRAANTRWNRERMAQGG
;
A
#
# COMPACT_ATOMS: atom_id res chain seq x y z
N MET A 1 -11.89 -11.46 -5.17
CA MET A 1 -11.35 -11.27 -6.53
C MET A 1 -10.73 -9.89 -6.64
N ARG A 2 -9.50 -9.81 -7.11
CA ARG A 2 -8.80 -8.53 -7.23
C ARG A 2 -9.35 -7.71 -8.38
N ILE A 3 -9.66 -6.41 -8.12
CA ILE A 3 -10.11 -5.49 -9.15
C ILE A 3 -8.92 -5.13 -10.05
N THR A 4 -9.13 -5.15 -11.38
CA THR A 4 -8.09 -4.79 -12.33
C THR A 4 -7.86 -3.28 -12.31
N PRO A 5 -6.62 -2.80 -12.08
CA PRO A 5 -6.31 -1.37 -12.13
C PRO A 5 -6.55 -0.81 -13.53
N LYS A 6 -7.00 0.44 -13.59
CA LYS A 6 -7.29 1.13 -14.87
C LYS A 6 -6.08 1.85 -15.42
N THR A 7 -5.26 2.44 -14.56
CA THR A 7 -4.11 3.25 -14.97
C THR A 7 -2.84 2.42 -15.03
N VAL A 8 -1.88 2.87 -15.84
CA VAL A 8 -0.55 2.25 -15.93
C VAL A 8 0.18 2.33 -14.58
N GLU A 9 0.05 3.47 -13.90
CA GLU A 9 0.67 3.69 -12.59
C GLU A 9 0.18 2.68 -11.57
N ALA A 10 -1.11 2.44 -11.50
CA ALA A 10 -1.69 1.44 -10.59
C ALA A 10 -1.28 0.02 -10.99
N GLN A 11 -1.27 -0.29 -12.28
CA GLN A 11 -0.85 -1.60 -12.78
C GLN A 11 0.60 -1.90 -12.42
N GLN A 12 1.50 -0.92 -12.63
CA GLN A 12 2.92 -1.06 -12.31
C GLN A 12 3.15 -1.21 -10.82
N LEU A 13 2.41 -0.48 -9.99
CA LEU A 13 2.53 -0.57 -8.54
C LEU A 13 2.11 -1.95 -8.04
N ILE A 14 0.97 -2.45 -8.49
CA ILE A 14 0.48 -3.78 -8.10
C ILE A 14 1.46 -4.87 -8.57
N ALA A 15 1.99 -4.75 -9.79
CA ALA A 15 2.99 -5.68 -10.29
C ALA A 15 4.27 -5.67 -9.43
N ALA A 16 4.71 -4.49 -8.98
CA ALA A 16 5.87 -4.36 -8.08
C ALA A 16 5.61 -5.02 -6.73
N LEU A 17 4.41 -4.87 -6.17
CA LEU A 17 4.04 -5.51 -4.90
C LEU A 17 3.99 -7.04 -5.05
N ASP A 18 3.45 -7.54 -6.14
CA ASP A 18 3.46 -8.98 -6.43
C ASP A 18 4.88 -9.52 -6.61
N ALA A 19 5.78 -8.74 -7.23
CA ALA A 19 7.19 -9.09 -7.36
C ALA A 19 7.89 -9.14 -6.00
N ASP A 20 7.60 -8.19 -5.11
CA ASP A 20 8.13 -8.18 -3.75
C ASP A 20 7.68 -9.43 -2.98
N LEU A 21 6.43 -9.83 -3.14
CA LEU A 21 5.92 -11.06 -2.54
C LEU A 21 6.65 -12.29 -3.08
N ALA A 22 6.90 -12.35 -4.38
CA ALA A 22 7.65 -13.44 -5.00
C ALA A 22 9.08 -13.52 -4.47
N ASP A 23 9.75 -12.37 -4.29
CA ASP A 23 11.08 -12.32 -3.70
C ASP A 23 11.07 -12.76 -2.23
N ALA A 24 10.08 -12.34 -1.47
CA ALA A 24 9.90 -12.77 -0.09
C ALA A 24 9.66 -14.29 0.00
N SER A 25 8.91 -14.84 -0.94
CA SER A 25 8.69 -16.29 -1.03
C SER A 25 9.99 -17.05 -1.25
N LYS A 26 10.84 -16.57 -2.16
CA LYS A 26 12.16 -17.17 -2.40
C LYS A 26 13.04 -17.15 -1.16
N LYS A 27 13.08 -16.02 -0.47
CA LYS A 27 13.88 -15.84 0.75
C LYS A 27 13.37 -16.70 1.90
N ALA A 28 12.05 -16.87 1.99
CA ALA A 28 11.44 -17.71 3.03
C ALA A 28 11.52 -19.22 2.72
N GLY A 29 11.82 -19.59 1.47
CA GLY A 29 11.86 -20.98 1.04
C GLY A 29 10.50 -21.66 0.96
N ARG A 30 9.43 -20.86 0.86
CA ARG A 30 8.05 -21.36 0.76
C ARG A 30 7.21 -20.37 -0.04
N ASP A 31 6.11 -20.84 -0.61
CA ASP A 31 5.19 -19.98 -1.34
C ASP A 31 4.40 -19.11 -0.37
N LEU A 32 4.61 -17.81 -0.45
CA LEU A 32 3.81 -16.82 0.25
C LEU A 32 2.74 -16.31 -0.68
N VAL A 33 1.54 -16.17 -0.16
CA VAL A 33 0.39 -15.64 -0.90
C VAL A 33 -0.25 -14.53 -0.10
N TRP A 34 -0.87 -13.58 -0.79
CA TRP A 34 -1.64 -12.55 -0.12
C TRP A 34 -2.84 -13.18 0.58
N SER A 35 -3.10 -12.76 1.80
CA SER A 35 -4.34 -13.10 2.50
C SER A 35 -5.54 -12.42 1.83
N ALA A 36 -6.75 -12.87 2.16
CA ALA A 36 -7.97 -12.23 1.65
C ALA A 36 -8.03 -10.75 2.04
N ALA A 37 -7.61 -10.40 3.26
CA ALA A 37 -7.55 -9.01 3.72
C ALA A 37 -6.52 -8.19 2.93
N GLU A 38 -5.37 -8.78 2.64
CA GLU A 38 -4.32 -8.14 1.84
C GLU A 38 -4.76 -7.95 0.39
N GLU A 39 -5.46 -8.92 -0.20
CA GLU A 39 -6.03 -8.78 -1.55
C GLU A 39 -7.02 -7.62 -1.60
N GLU A 40 -7.85 -7.46 -0.59
CA GLU A 40 -8.77 -6.33 -0.47
C GLU A 40 -7.99 -5.01 -0.36
N THR A 41 -6.94 -4.97 0.45
CA THR A 41 -6.08 -3.79 0.60
C THR A 41 -5.38 -3.44 -0.71
N LEU A 42 -4.88 -4.43 -1.46
CA LEU A 42 -4.29 -4.23 -2.79
C LEU A 42 -5.29 -3.61 -3.76
N GLY A 43 -6.53 -4.09 -3.75
CA GLY A 43 -7.61 -3.52 -4.55
C GLY A 43 -7.88 -2.05 -4.20
N ASN A 44 -7.87 -1.73 -2.91
CA ASN A 44 -8.06 -0.36 -2.43
C ASN A 44 -6.89 0.54 -2.82
N ILE A 45 -5.66 0.04 -2.77
CA ILE A 45 -4.48 0.77 -3.23
C ILE A 45 -4.61 1.07 -4.72
N ALA A 46 -4.95 0.09 -5.54
CA ALA A 46 -5.12 0.26 -6.98
C ALA A 46 -6.18 1.32 -7.29
N ALA A 47 -7.33 1.26 -6.63
CA ALA A 47 -8.41 2.23 -6.81
C ALA A 47 -7.98 3.64 -6.37
N ALA A 48 -7.23 3.76 -5.29
CA ALA A 48 -6.74 5.05 -4.79
C ALA A 48 -5.71 5.65 -5.75
N VAL A 49 -4.81 4.84 -6.31
CA VAL A 49 -3.83 5.30 -7.32
C VAL A 49 -4.54 5.75 -8.60
N ASP A 50 -5.53 4.97 -9.08
CA ASP A 50 -6.35 5.37 -10.22
C ASP A 50 -7.01 6.72 -9.99
N ARG A 51 -7.60 6.92 -8.82
CA ARG A 51 -8.23 8.18 -8.43
C ARG A 51 -7.21 9.32 -8.39
N LYS A 52 -6.03 9.09 -7.83
CA LYS A 52 -4.97 10.10 -7.79
C LYS A 52 -4.55 10.54 -9.18
N VAL A 53 -4.41 9.61 -10.12
CA VAL A 53 -4.06 9.92 -11.52
C VAL A 53 -5.15 10.78 -12.16
N GLU A 54 -6.42 10.43 -11.96
CA GLU A 54 -7.55 11.21 -12.47
C GLU A 54 -7.59 12.62 -11.87
N LEU A 55 -7.38 12.75 -10.56
CA LEU A 55 -7.36 14.04 -9.87
C LEU A 55 -6.19 14.91 -10.34
N THR A 56 -5.03 14.31 -10.55
CA THR A 56 -3.84 15.02 -11.03
C THR A 56 -4.05 15.54 -12.45
N ALA A 57 -4.65 14.74 -13.32
CA ALA A 57 -4.99 15.16 -14.68
C ALA A 57 -5.99 16.33 -14.66
N ALA A 58 -7.01 16.27 -13.80
CA ALA A 58 -7.98 17.35 -13.65
C ALA A 58 -7.32 18.62 -13.10
N TYR A 59 -6.39 18.47 -12.15
CA TYR A 59 -5.63 19.58 -11.60
C TYR A 59 -4.78 20.26 -12.68
N ASP A 60 -4.06 19.48 -13.48
CA ASP A 60 -3.20 19.99 -14.55
C ASP A 60 -4.01 20.67 -15.66
N ALA A 61 -5.25 20.23 -15.87
CA ALA A 61 -6.15 20.85 -16.86
C ALA A 61 -6.74 22.18 -16.39
N CYS A 62 -6.66 22.51 -15.10
CA CYS A 62 -7.12 23.79 -14.56
C CYS A 62 -6.07 24.88 -14.86
N GLU A 63 -6.40 25.81 -15.72
CA GLU A 63 -5.48 26.89 -16.12
C GLU A 63 -5.36 27.99 -15.07
N ASP A 64 -6.44 28.27 -14.33
CA ASP A 64 -6.47 29.30 -13.30
C ASP A 64 -5.96 28.76 -11.97
N ALA A 65 -4.72 29.11 -11.61
CA ALA A 65 -4.08 28.71 -10.37
C ALA A 65 -4.81 29.17 -9.11
N ALA A 66 -5.59 30.26 -9.20
CA ALA A 66 -6.34 30.80 -8.07
C ALA A 66 -7.77 30.26 -7.98
N SER A 67 -8.18 29.37 -8.88
CA SER A 67 -9.55 28.84 -8.87
C SER A 67 -9.81 27.98 -7.65
N VAL A 68 -11.04 28.07 -7.13
CA VAL A 68 -11.50 27.22 -6.01
C VAL A 68 -11.45 25.75 -6.40
N ALA A 69 -11.78 25.43 -7.65
CA ALA A 69 -11.74 24.07 -8.17
C ALA A 69 -10.33 23.48 -8.10
N LYS A 70 -9.31 24.24 -8.50
CA LYS A 70 -7.91 23.79 -8.46
C LYS A 70 -7.43 23.56 -7.02
N VAL A 71 -7.80 24.46 -6.10
CA VAL A 71 -7.48 24.32 -4.68
C VAL A 71 -8.13 23.05 -4.09
N ARG A 72 -9.38 22.79 -4.42
CA ARG A 72 -10.08 21.58 -3.98
C ARG A 72 -9.42 20.31 -4.53
N LEU A 73 -9.02 20.32 -5.79
CA LEU A 73 -8.30 19.19 -6.40
C LEU A 73 -6.97 18.92 -5.69
N ALA A 74 -6.21 19.97 -5.36
CA ALA A 74 -4.96 19.84 -4.61
C ALA A 74 -5.19 19.19 -3.25
N THR A 75 -6.25 19.56 -2.54
CA THR A 75 -6.63 18.99 -1.25
C THR A 75 -7.00 17.51 -1.40
N GLU A 76 -7.81 17.18 -2.41
CA GLU A 76 -8.20 15.79 -2.66
C GLU A 76 -7.02 14.90 -3.03
N ILE A 77 -6.07 15.41 -3.82
CA ILE A 77 -4.84 14.71 -4.17
C ILE A 77 -4.06 14.39 -2.89
N ARG A 78 -3.87 15.38 -2.03
CA ARG A 78 -3.15 15.20 -0.76
C ARG A 78 -3.82 14.17 0.14
N LEU A 79 -5.14 14.22 0.28
CA LEU A 79 -5.89 13.25 1.08
C LEU A 79 -5.79 11.84 0.49
N THR A 80 -5.82 11.72 -0.83
CA THR A 80 -5.65 10.44 -1.51
C THR A 80 -4.26 9.88 -1.29
N GLU A 81 -3.21 10.70 -1.37
CA GLU A 81 -1.84 10.30 -1.07
C GLU A 81 -1.68 9.80 0.36
N GLN A 82 -2.30 10.47 1.32
CA GLN A 82 -2.31 10.04 2.72
C GLN A 82 -3.01 8.69 2.89
N ALA A 83 -4.13 8.50 2.20
CA ALA A 83 -4.86 7.23 2.22
C ALA A 83 -4.02 6.09 1.66
N ILE A 84 -3.33 6.33 0.53
CA ILE A 84 -2.41 5.36 -0.07
C ILE A 84 -1.31 4.98 0.94
N GLY A 85 -0.72 5.97 1.61
CA GLY A 85 0.32 5.73 2.62
C GLY A 85 -0.17 4.84 3.77
N ARG A 86 -1.39 5.05 4.24
CA ARG A 86 -1.99 4.22 5.28
C ARG A 86 -2.23 2.78 4.80
N LEU A 87 -2.70 2.62 3.57
CA LEU A 87 -2.93 1.29 2.98
C LEU A 87 -1.61 0.52 2.81
N PHE A 88 -0.55 1.20 2.38
CA PHE A 88 0.78 0.61 2.27
C PHE A 88 1.28 0.05 3.60
N LYS A 89 1.07 0.77 4.68
CA LYS A 89 1.49 0.32 6.02
C LYS A 89 0.83 -1.00 6.42
N GLN A 90 -0.39 -1.23 6.01
CA GLN A 90 -1.10 -2.48 6.30
C GLN A 90 -0.45 -3.69 5.63
N ILE A 91 0.06 -3.52 4.41
CA ILE A 91 0.73 -4.59 3.68
C ILE A 91 2.17 -4.79 4.18
N CYS A 92 2.95 -3.73 4.31
CA CYS A 92 4.35 -3.80 4.71
C CYS A 92 4.56 -4.40 6.11
N THR A 93 3.56 -4.32 6.98
CA THR A 93 3.61 -4.90 8.32
C THR A 93 3.66 -6.43 8.29
N GLU A 94 3.05 -7.06 7.30
CA GLU A 94 2.92 -8.52 7.22
C GLU A 94 3.97 -9.18 6.32
N VAL A 95 4.51 -8.47 5.34
CA VAL A 95 5.46 -9.00 4.33
C VAL A 95 6.77 -8.21 4.33
N ALA A 96 7.22 -7.71 5.47
CA ALA A 96 8.44 -6.92 5.57
C ALA A 96 9.67 -7.75 5.13
N PRO A 97 10.51 -7.25 4.20
CA PRO A 97 11.73 -7.96 3.79
C PRO A 97 12.76 -7.98 4.91
N PRO A 98 13.68 -8.96 4.93
CA PRO A 98 14.77 -8.96 5.88
C PRO A 98 15.68 -7.75 5.61
N LEU A 99 15.90 -6.95 6.66
CA LEU A 99 16.67 -5.73 6.61
C LEU A 99 18.04 -5.93 7.29
N SER A 100 18.77 -4.84 7.54
CA SER A 100 20.02 -4.87 8.29
C SER A 100 19.85 -5.53 9.67
N ALA A 101 20.94 -5.94 10.31
CA ALA A 101 20.88 -6.58 11.64
C ALA A 101 20.12 -5.74 12.67
N THR A 102 20.30 -4.40 12.62
CA THR A 102 19.56 -3.48 13.51
C THR A 102 18.06 -3.49 13.20
N SER A 103 17.69 -3.49 11.93
CA SER A 103 16.30 -3.54 11.50
C SER A 103 15.66 -4.89 11.82
N LEU A 104 16.40 -5.99 11.70
CA LEU A 104 15.94 -7.32 12.10
C LEU A 104 15.64 -7.37 13.60
N LYS A 105 16.48 -6.76 14.42
CA LYS A 105 16.27 -6.68 15.87
C LYS A 105 15.00 -5.90 16.20
N ALA A 106 14.80 -4.75 15.56
CA ALA A 106 13.59 -3.94 15.73
C ALA A 106 12.34 -4.72 15.28
N GLN A 107 12.44 -5.42 14.16
CA GLN A 107 11.35 -6.23 13.62
C GLN A 107 10.99 -7.41 14.53
N ARG A 108 11.99 -8.07 15.11
CA ARG A 108 11.76 -9.14 16.10
C ARG A 108 11.05 -8.62 17.33
N ALA A 109 11.43 -7.43 17.82
CA ALA A 109 10.76 -6.80 18.96
C ALA A 109 9.29 -6.49 18.64
N ALA A 110 9.02 -5.97 17.44
CA ALA A 110 7.66 -5.71 17.00
C ALA A 110 6.85 -7.00 16.86
N ASN A 111 7.42 -8.03 16.26
CA ASN A 111 6.77 -9.34 16.10
C ASN A 111 6.49 -10.01 17.45
N THR A 112 7.38 -9.86 18.41
CA THR A 112 7.16 -10.38 19.78
C THR A 112 5.96 -9.71 20.42
N ARG A 113 5.82 -8.40 20.26
CA ARG A 113 4.63 -7.67 20.78
C ARG A 113 3.36 -8.13 20.08
N TRP A 114 3.39 -8.30 18.76
CA TRP A 114 2.28 -8.83 17.98
C TRP A 114 1.83 -10.20 18.46
N ASN A 115 2.76 -11.10 18.68
CA ASN A 115 2.47 -12.44 19.16
C ASN A 115 1.86 -12.43 20.55
N ARG A 116 2.33 -11.55 21.44
CA ARG A 116 1.74 -11.37 22.77
C ARG A 116 0.30 -10.88 22.71
N GLU A 117 0.03 -9.90 21.84
CA GLU A 117 -1.33 -9.38 21.66
C GLU A 117 -2.26 -10.43 21.09
N ARG A 118 -1.81 -11.22 20.13
CA ARG A 118 -2.60 -12.33 19.58
C ARG A 118 -2.91 -13.38 20.64
N MET A 119 -1.95 -13.74 21.45
CA MET A 119 -2.17 -14.69 22.55
C MET A 119 -3.15 -14.15 23.59
N ALA A 120 -3.06 -12.87 23.90
CA ALA A 120 -3.99 -12.23 24.84
C ALA A 120 -5.41 -12.15 24.31
N GLN A 121 -5.59 -11.97 22.99
CA GLN A 121 -6.89 -11.84 22.33
C GLN A 121 -7.48 -13.17 21.89
N GLY A 122 -6.63 -14.10 21.49
CA GLY A 122 -7.06 -15.36 20.90
C GLY A 122 -7.30 -16.49 21.90
N GLY A 123 -7.01 -16.25 23.17
CA GLY A 123 -7.16 -17.30 24.19
C GLY A 123 -6.17 -18.40 24.04
#